data_ab3bc68bd5f251ecdad38ce4ef310f47
#
_entry.id   ab3bc68bd5f251ecdad38ce4ef310f47
#
_cell.length_a   1.000
_cell.length_b   1.000
_cell.length_c   1.000
_cell.angle_alpha   90.00
_cell.angle_beta   90.00
_cell.angle_gamma   90.00
#
_symmetry.space_group_name_H-M   'P 1'
#
loop_
_entity.id
_entity.type
_entity.pdbx_description
1 polymer ?
#
loop_
_entity_poly.entity_id
_entity_poly.type
_entity_poly.pdbx_seq_one_letter_code
_entity_poly.pdbx_strand_id
1 'polypeptide(L)'
;QLQQAQQQAAAASAASAQAQLQAQQQKQNAADNTAVVSNLHDEVAKLQVSNSGLDTQVQQVQKSMLENQKAIEEPTAIRYKGVTITPGGFLAGETVWRQRTLNSDMYTNWNGQPYPGSAQAYTSEFVPSARQSRLSFLVSGKAPIATLNGFFEGDFLSAGSTSNNLQSNSYTLRVRQAWAQAATKKNVFTGGQMWTLLTEDKAGATPGQEALPLFFDGNLHVGFTYARQPGFRYQRVFSPAFTLAASLENSQYQFSATNAPSNFFFGEPGSAPGLFNPSANYTNQVAPDVAVKAAFDPGYGHYEVAGILRFFRDRYYPNAPSVAGTQNNTKTGGGLSLSARFPVTPKADFGVHLVGGDGTGRYGASILPDVTVHPDGTLEPLRNAQGIVSVELRPTKRFDIFGYAGTEYVQRTYYLGSDGKLVGYAPPTASNAGCFVEAAPTAGSGYAPGSGSCVGATRDLVQGSVGWLYRFYSGPAGRLQYGVAYTYIVRNGWTGVGGAPEATNNYVYTSFRYYIP
;
A
#
# COMPACT_ATOMS: atom_id res chain seq x y z
N GLN A 1 124.45 1.74 -16.43
CA GLN A 1 123.41 0.90 -15.74
C GLN A 1 122.52 1.71 -14.91
N LEU A 2 122.99 2.80 -14.19
CA LEU A 2 122.12 3.56 -13.25
C LEU A 2 121.07 4.43 -14.03
N GLN A 3 121.42 4.99 -15.18
CA GLN A 3 120.49 5.77 -16.02
C GLN A 3 119.39 4.93 -16.64
N GLN A 4 119.66 3.68 -16.97
CA GLN A 4 118.72 2.77 -17.54
C GLN A 4 117.69 2.26 -16.48
N ALA A 5 118.20 2.10 -15.22
CA ALA A 5 117.32 1.75 -14.11
C ALA A 5 116.39 2.91 -13.71
N GLN A 6 116.84 4.15 -13.76
CA GLN A 6 116.00 5.33 -13.50
C GLN A 6 114.94 5.56 -14.60
N GLN A 7 115.28 5.27 -15.86
CA GLN A 7 114.27 5.34 -16.94
C GLN A 7 113.23 4.23 -16.82
N GLN A 8 113.64 3.04 -16.47
CA GLN A 8 112.67 1.93 -16.20
C GLN A 8 111.79 2.21 -15.02
N ALA A 9 112.31 2.78 -13.93
CA ALA A 9 111.52 3.15 -12.77
C ALA A 9 110.53 4.26 -13.06
N ALA A 10 110.96 5.28 -13.86
CA ALA A 10 110.08 6.36 -14.31
C ALA A 10 108.94 5.81 -15.24
N ALA A 11 109.31 4.92 -16.18
CA ALA A 11 108.28 4.28 -17.04
C ALA A 11 107.32 3.38 -16.26
N ALA A 12 107.78 2.66 -15.24
CA ALA A 12 106.96 1.84 -14.42
C ALA A 12 106.01 2.67 -13.51
N SER A 13 106.49 3.82 -13.01
CA SER A 13 105.65 4.76 -12.24
C SER A 13 104.62 5.46 -13.08
N ALA A 14 104.98 5.83 -14.34
CA ALA A 14 103.99 6.41 -15.27
C ALA A 14 102.90 5.33 -15.70
N ALA A 15 103.30 4.10 -15.93
CA ALA A 15 102.38 2.99 -16.25
C ALA A 15 101.43 2.69 -15.07
N SER A 16 102.01 2.73 -13.84
CA SER A 16 101.16 2.52 -12.63
C SER A 16 100.15 3.67 -12.41
N ALA A 17 100.58 4.93 -12.65
CA ALA A 17 99.69 6.07 -12.55
C ALA A 17 98.58 6.04 -13.63
N GLN A 18 98.92 5.59 -14.82
CA GLN A 18 97.97 5.44 -15.93
C GLN A 18 96.98 4.27 -15.64
N ALA A 19 97.48 3.20 -15.10
CA ALA A 19 96.61 2.08 -14.65
C ALA A 19 95.68 2.49 -13.52
N GLN A 20 96.12 3.31 -12.56
CA GLN A 20 95.29 3.86 -11.50
C GLN A 20 94.18 4.77 -12.01
N LEU A 21 94.53 5.66 -12.99
CA LEU A 21 93.54 6.54 -13.64
C LEU A 21 92.50 5.75 -14.41
N GLN A 22 92.93 4.70 -15.16
CA GLN A 22 91.99 3.80 -15.86
C GLN A 22 91.05 3.02 -14.87
N ALA A 23 91.62 2.56 -13.76
CA ALA A 23 90.86 1.89 -12.74
C ALA A 23 89.85 2.80 -12.03
N GLN A 24 90.23 4.09 -11.82
CA GLN A 24 89.29 5.10 -11.31
C GLN A 24 88.20 5.43 -12.33
N GLN A 25 88.54 5.61 -13.60
CA GLN A 25 87.53 5.78 -14.65
C GLN A 25 86.58 4.61 -14.80
N GLN A 26 87.12 3.39 -14.74
CA GLN A 26 86.25 2.19 -14.75
C GLN A 26 85.31 2.12 -13.53
N LYS A 27 85.80 2.48 -12.32
CA LYS A 27 84.98 2.57 -11.12
C LYS A 27 83.89 3.60 -11.23
N GLN A 28 84.23 4.77 -11.80
CA GLN A 28 83.29 5.86 -12.03
C GLN A 28 82.20 5.43 -13.02
N ASN A 29 82.61 4.91 -14.18
CA ASN A 29 81.67 4.38 -15.19
C ASN A 29 80.79 3.23 -14.65
N ALA A 30 81.31 2.34 -13.76
CA ALA A 30 80.55 1.32 -13.13
C ALA A 30 79.54 1.90 -12.13
N ALA A 31 79.92 2.96 -11.38
CA ALA A 31 78.99 3.65 -10.48
C ALA A 31 77.85 4.38 -11.23
N ASP A 32 78.25 5.07 -12.34
CA ASP A 32 77.28 5.78 -13.19
C ASP A 32 76.29 4.76 -13.86
N ASN A 33 76.82 3.64 -14.37
CA ASN A 33 75.98 2.59 -14.93
C ASN A 33 75.03 1.97 -13.87
N THR A 34 75.52 1.80 -12.63
CA THR A 34 74.68 1.29 -11.55
C THR A 34 73.54 2.29 -11.20
N ALA A 35 73.86 3.59 -11.20
CA ALA A 35 72.83 4.63 -10.99
C ALA A 35 71.78 4.68 -12.11
N VAL A 36 72.22 4.54 -13.38
CA VAL A 36 71.32 4.46 -14.55
C VAL A 36 70.44 3.21 -14.49
N VAL A 37 70.99 2.06 -14.13
CA VAL A 37 70.24 0.80 -14.00
C VAL A 37 69.22 0.91 -12.85
N SER A 38 69.57 1.56 -11.72
CA SER A 38 68.65 1.78 -10.62
C SER A 38 67.48 2.70 -11.04
N ASN A 39 67.78 3.80 -11.72
CA ASN A 39 66.77 4.74 -12.23
C ASN A 39 65.83 4.07 -13.26
N LEU A 40 66.36 3.24 -14.16
CA LEU A 40 65.56 2.46 -15.10
C LEU A 40 64.69 1.45 -14.40
N HIS A 41 65.18 0.84 -13.33
CA HIS A 41 64.41 -0.12 -12.54
C HIS A 41 63.21 0.58 -11.85
N ASP A 42 63.42 1.77 -11.28
CA ASP A 42 62.39 2.58 -10.67
C ASP A 42 61.37 3.09 -11.69
N GLU A 43 61.79 3.47 -12.89
CA GLU A 43 60.87 3.84 -13.99
C GLU A 43 60.03 2.64 -14.47
N VAL A 44 60.61 1.49 -14.63
CA VAL A 44 59.90 0.26 -14.98
C VAL A 44 58.90 -0.13 -13.91
N ALA A 45 59.26 -0.02 -12.62
CA ALA A 45 58.33 -0.25 -11.53
C ALA A 45 57.14 0.75 -11.54
N LYS A 46 57.41 2.06 -11.80
CA LYS A 46 56.34 3.07 -11.96
C LYS A 46 55.43 2.76 -13.15
N LEU A 47 56.02 2.38 -14.28
CA LEU A 47 55.25 2.00 -15.48
C LEU A 47 54.40 0.72 -15.24
N GLN A 48 54.91 -0.25 -14.49
CA GLN A 48 54.15 -1.44 -14.13
C GLN A 48 52.94 -1.11 -13.23
N VAL A 49 53.11 -0.23 -12.23
CA VAL A 49 52.02 0.26 -11.38
C VAL A 49 51.00 1.06 -12.20
N SER A 50 51.46 1.94 -13.09
CA SER A 50 50.59 2.70 -13.98
C SER A 50 49.80 1.79 -14.94
N ASN A 51 50.46 0.78 -15.50
CA ASN A 51 49.81 -0.18 -16.41
C ASN A 51 48.75 -1.04 -15.70
N SER A 52 49.04 -1.50 -14.47
CA SER A 52 48.04 -2.21 -13.64
C SER A 52 46.86 -1.31 -13.27
N GLY A 53 47.09 -0.02 -13.04
CA GLY A 53 46.04 0.99 -12.84
C GLY A 53 45.16 1.17 -14.08
N LEU A 54 45.78 1.26 -15.26
CA LEU A 54 45.11 1.35 -16.55
C LEU A 54 44.27 0.09 -16.85
N ASP A 55 44.83 -1.09 -16.61
CA ASP A 55 44.07 -2.36 -16.78
C ASP A 55 42.84 -2.38 -15.90
N THR A 56 42.95 -1.94 -14.65
CA THR A 56 41.81 -1.84 -13.74
C THR A 56 40.75 -0.86 -14.25
N GLN A 57 41.16 0.29 -14.75
CA GLN A 57 40.26 1.30 -15.35
C GLN A 57 39.58 0.74 -16.62
N VAL A 58 40.33 0.07 -17.51
CA VAL A 58 39.77 -0.54 -18.73
C VAL A 58 38.73 -1.62 -18.38
N GLN A 59 39.00 -2.49 -17.39
CA GLN A 59 38.02 -3.47 -16.91
C GLN A 59 36.76 -2.80 -16.33
N GLN A 60 36.93 -1.71 -15.60
CA GLN A 60 35.81 -0.97 -15.04
C GLN A 60 34.96 -0.27 -16.13
N VAL A 61 35.61 0.29 -17.15
CA VAL A 61 34.93 0.87 -18.30
C VAL A 61 34.21 -0.21 -19.14
N GLN A 62 34.87 -1.34 -19.40
CA GLN A 62 34.25 -2.48 -20.10
C GLN A 62 33.02 -3.02 -19.34
N LYS A 63 33.12 -3.17 -18.02
CA LYS A 63 31.99 -3.57 -17.18
C LYS A 63 30.85 -2.56 -17.27
N SER A 64 31.16 -1.26 -17.18
CA SER A 64 30.17 -0.18 -17.31
C SER A 64 29.53 -0.14 -18.70
N MET A 65 30.30 -0.41 -19.76
CA MET A 65 29.77 -0.50 -21.12
C MET A 65 28.83 -1.69 -21.29
N LEU A 66 29.17 -2.88 -20.76
CA LEU A 66 28.31 -4.05 -20.79
C LEU A 66 27.02 -3.84 -19.98
N GLU A 67 27.10 -3.19 -18.81
CA GLU A 67 25.93 -2.84 -18.00
C GLU A 67 25.04 -1.81 -18.73
N ASN A 68 25.64 -0.80 -19.39
CA ASN A 68 24.91 0.16 -20.19
C ASN A 68 24.29 -0.47 -21.45
N GLN A 69 24.99 -1.38 -22.12
CA GLN A 69 24.47 -2.10 -23.27
C GLN A 69 23.27 -2.98 -22.89
N LYS A 70 23.36 -3.73 -21.79
CA LYS A 70 22.21 -4.48 -21.24
C LYS A 70 21.04 -3.57 -20.88
N ALA A 71 21.32 -2.41 -20.28
CA ALA A 71 20.28 -1.43 -19.94
C ALA A 71 19.60 -0.79 -21.18
N ILE A 72 20.27 -0.81 -22.33
CA ILE A 72 19.73 -0.35 -23.62
C ILE A 72 18.96 -1.48 -24.33
N GLU A 73 19.47 -2.70 -24.29
CA GLU A 73 18.86 -3.88 -24.94
C GLU A 73 17.65 -4.43 -24.18
N GLU A 74 17.63 -4.30 -22.83
CA GLU A 74 16.54 -4.71 -21.97
C GLU A 74 16.15 -3.57 -21.00
N PRO A 75 15.54 -2.47 -21.48
CA PRO A 75 15.21 -1.34 -20.63
C PRO A 75 14.08 -1.72 -19.68
N THR A 76 14.37 -1.87 -18.38
CA THR A 76 13.37 -2.02 -17.32
C THR A 76 12.66 -0.70 -16.99
N ALA A 77 13.12 0.42 -17.57
CA ALA A 77 12.58 1.75 -17.34
C ALA A 77 12.87 2.68 -18.53
N ILE A 78 11.96 3.62 -18.76
CA ILE A 78 12.09 4.67 -19.76
C ILE A 78 12.89 5.83 -19.15
N ARG A 79 13.96 6.26 -19.82
CA ARG A 79 14.73 7.44 -19.40
C ARG A 79 14.30 8.65 -20.24
N TYR A 80 13.86 9.70 -19.58
CA TYR A 80 13.50 10.95 -20.23
C TYR A 80 14.11 12.13 -19.50
N LYS A 81 15.03 12.87 -20.16
CA LYS A 81 15.83 13.94 -19.54
C LYS A 81 16.53 13.43 -18.27
N GLY A 82 16.34 14.07 -17.12
CA GLY A 82 16.94 13.68 -15.84
C GLY A 82 16.16 12.67 -15.02
N VAL A 83 15.07 12.08 -15.55
CA VAL A 83 14.18 11.18 -14.80
C VAL A 83 14.12 9.78 -15.41
N THR A 84 13.83 8.82 -14.56
CA THR A 84 13.53 7.43 -14.91
C THR A 84 12.05 7.19 -14.70
N ILE A 85 11.36 6.65 -15.71
CA ILE A 85 9.93 6.29 -15.66
C ILE A 85 9.85 4.77 -15.70
N THR A 86 9.33 4.16 -14.64
CA THR A 86 9.11 2.72 -14.55
C THR A 86 7.61 2.45 -14.72
N PRO A 87 7.18 1.92 -15.85
CA PRO A 87 5.82 1.42 -16.03
C PRO A 87 5.58 0.22 -15.13
N GLY A 88 4.32 -0.05 -14.81
CA GLY A 88 3.93 -1.22 -14.04
C GLY A 88 2.43 -1.47 -14.14
N GLY A 89 1.97 -2.50 -13.47
CA GLY A 89 0.57 -2.88 -13.47
C GLY A 89 0.34 -4.30 -13.96
N PHE A 90 -0.91 -4.60 -14.29
CA PHE A 90 -1.29 -5.91 -14.83
C PHE A 90 -2.59 -5.81 -15.62
N LEU A 91 -2.75 -6.70 -16.57
CA LEU A 91 -4.02 -7.00 -17.23
C LEU A 91 -4.64 -8.22 -16.55
N ALA A 92 -5.93 -8.16 -16.25
CA ALA A 92 -6.66 -9.18 -15.50
C ALA A 92 -7.85 -9.72 -16.28
N GLY A 93 -8.02 -11.05 -16.26
CA GLY A 93 -9.26 -11.73 -16.56
C GLY A 93 -9.66 -12.56 -15.35
N GLU A 94 -10.72 -12.19 -14.67
CA GLU A 94 -11.08 -12.72 -13.37
C GLU A 94 -12.54 -13.13 -13.34
N THR A 95 -12.89 -14.07 -12.47
CA THR A 95 -14.26 -14.46 -12.21
C THR A 95 -14.54 -14.57 -10.74
N VAL A 96 -15.76 -14.26 -10.35
CA VAL A 96 -16.30 -14.60 -9.03
C VAL A 96 -17.64 -15.31 -9.19
N TRP A 97 -17.76 -16.45 -8.53
CA TRP A 97 -19.05 -17.08 -8.25
C TRP A 97 -19.43 -16.80 -6.81
N ARG A 98 -20.68 -16.38 -6.59
CA ARG A 98 -21.26 -16.14 -5.27
C ARG A 98 -22.50 -17.00 -5.09
N GLN A 99 -22.62 -17.68 -3.96
CA GLN A 99 -23.81 -18.47 -3.63
C GLN A 99 -25.05 -17.58 -3.48
N ARG A 100 -24.86 -16.36 -2.97
CA ARG A 100 -25.90 -15.33 -2.82
C ARG A 100 -25.47 -14.07 -3.55
N THR A 101 -26.35 -13.57 -4.41
CA THR A 101 -25.99 -12.45 -5.29
C THR A 101 -25.85 -11.14 -4.53
N LEU A 102 -24.89 -10.33 -4.95
CA LEU A 102 -24.75 -8.94 -4.53
C LEU A 102 -25.01 -7.97 -5.67
N ASN A 103 -25.23 -8.47 -6.90
CA ASN A 103 -25.28 -7.68 -8.13
C ASN A 103 -24.04 -6.76 -8.26
N SER A 104 -22.87 -7.28 -7.93
CA SER A 104 -21.63 -6.55 -7.80
C SER A 104 -20.52 -7.19 -8.63
N ASP A 105 -19.64 -6.38 -9.19
CA ASP A 105 -18.42 -6.81 -9.88
C ASP A 105 -17.38 -7.41 -8.89
N MET A 106 -16.12 -7.51 -9.29
CA MET A 106 -14.97 -8.00 -8.50
C MET A 106 -14.55 -7.07 -7.35
N TYR A 107 -15.42 -6.17 -6.93
CA TYR A 107 -15.28 -5.33 -5.74
C TYR A 107 -16.48 -5.59 -4.83
N THR A 108 -16.29 -6.42 -3.82
CA THR A 108 -17.38 -6.88 -2.94
C THR A 108 -17.67 -5.85 -1.85
N ASN A 109 -18.93 -5.42 -1.75
CA ASN A 109 -19.42 -4.75 -0.55
C ASN A 109 -19.63 -5.78 0.57
N TRP A 110 -18.64 -5.97 1.43
CA TRP A 110 -18.69 -6.99 2.49
C TRP A 110 -19.88 -6.79 3.44
N ASN A 111 -20.19 -5.53 3.78
CA ASN A 111 -21.36 -5.20 4.62
C ASN A 111 -22.72 -5.36 3.91
N GLY A 112 -22.70 -5.61 2.61
CA GLY A 112 -23.91 -5.82 1.79
C GLY A 112 -24.40 -7.26 1.72
N GLN A 113 -23.89 -8.19 2.56
CA GLN A 113 -24.37 -9.59 2.52
C GLN A 113 -25.89 -9.64 2.77
N PRO A 114 -26.67 -10.29 1.87
CA PRO A 114 -28.13 -10.24 1.94
C PRO A 114 -28.65 -11.13 3.06
N TYR A 115 -29.45 -10.55 3.94
CA TYR A 115 -30.22 -11.32 4.92
C TYR A 115 -31.34 -12.16 4.24
N PRO A 116 -31.83 -13.24 4.89
CA PRO A 116 -32.83 -14.13 4.31
C PRO A 116 -34.13 -13.45 3.85
N GLY A 117 -34.45 -12.26 4.35
CA GLY A 117 -35.59 -11.47 3.87
C GLY A 117 -35.44 -10.87 2.46
N SER A 118 -34.27 -10.97 1.85
CA SER A 118 -33.98 -10.45 0.50
C SER A 118 -33.97 -11.58 -0.53
N ALA A 119 -34.58 -11.39 -1.71
CA ALA A 119 -34.50 -12.30 -2.85
C ALA A 119 -33.06 -12.63 -3.26
N GLN A 120 -32.13 -11.71 -3.05
CA GLN A 120 -30.68 -11.90 -3.29
C GLN A 120 -30.09 -13.06 -2.46
N ALA A 121 -30.67 -13.38 -1.32
CA ALA A 121 -30.20 -14.49 -0.47
C ALA A 121 -30.48 -15.88 -1.08
N TYR A 122 -31.33 -15.97 -2.10
CA TYR A 122 -31.78 -17.23 -2.72
C TYR A 122 -31.28 -17.39 -4.18
N THR A 123 -30.53 -16.43 -4.67
CA THR A 123 -30.03 -16.43 -6.06
C THR A 123 -28.52 -16.40 -6.07
N SER A 124 -27.88 -17.28 -6.82
CA SER A 124 -26.43 -17.24 -7.06
C SER A 124 -26.10 -16.35 -8.25
N GLU A 125 -24.84 -15.90 -8.31
CA GLU A 125 -24.33 -15.16 -9.47
C GLU A 125 -22.93 -15.63 -9.89
N PHE A 126 -22.65 -15.47 -11.19
CA PHE A 126 -21.33 -15.66 -11.75
C PHE A 126 -20.95 -14.42 -12.58
N VAL A 127 -19.86 -13.76 -12.17
CA VAL A 127 -19.43 -12.49 -12.76
C VAL A 127 -18.00 -12.61 -13.30
N PRO A 128 -17.80 -12.61 -14.62
CA PRO A 128 -16.49 -12.40 -15.22
C PRO A 128 -16.18 -10.91 -15.30
N SER A 129 -14.92 -10.52 -15.08
CA SER A 129 -14.51 -9.11 -15.12
C SER A 129 -13.05 -8.95 -15.52
N ALA A 130 -12.75 -7.85 -16.21
CA ALA A 130 -11.39 -7.39 -16.45
C ALA A 130 -11.11 -6.03 -15.75
N ARG A 131 -12.04 -5.52 -14.94
CA ARG A 131 -12.00 -4.17 -14.36
C ARG A 131 -10.93 -4.00 -13.30
N GLN A 132 -10.35 -5.07 -12.75
CA GLN A 132 -9.19 -4.99 -11.88
C GLN A 132 -7.88 -4.72 -12.62
N SER A 133 -7.86 -4.81 -13.95
CA SER A 133 -6.69 -4.40 -14.75
C SER A 133 -6.19 -3.05 -14.28
N ARG A 134 -4.88 -2.96 -14.09
CA ARG A 134 -4.24 -1.85 -13.39
C ARG A 134 -3.06 -1.33 -14.19
N LEU A 135 -2.91 -0.01 -14.20
CA LEU A 135 -1.76 0.66 -14.78
C LEU A 135 -1.11 1.52 -13.70
N SER A 136 0.21 1.55 -13.67
CA SER A 136 0.97 2.41 -12.78
C SER A 136 2.23 2.95 -13.44
N PHE A 137 2.71 4.08 -12.94
CA PHE A 137 3.94 4.73 -13.37
C PHE A 137 4.66 5.27 -12.15
N LEU A 138 5.92 4.88 -11.97
CA LEU A 138 6.82 5.51 -11.00
C LEU A 138 7.82 6.37 -11.77
N VAL A 139 7.81 7.67 -11.51
CA VAL A 139 8.79 8.64 -12.04
C VAL A 139 9.78 8.94 -10.93
N SER A 140 11.07 8.79 -11.17
CA SER A 140 12.12 9.05 -10.19
C SER A 140 13.25 9.89 -10.80
N GLY A 141 13.68 10.93 -10.09
CA GLY A 141 14.78 11.81 -10.49
C GLY A 141 15.62 12.25 -9.30
N LYS A 142 16.92 12.48 -9.53
CA LYS A 142 17.82 12.99 -8.49
C LYS A 142 17.89 14.52 -8.55
N ALA A 143 17.61 15.16 -7.43
CA ALA A 143 17.89 16.57 -7.18
C ALA A 143 19.12 16.72 -6.27
N PRO A 144 19.71 17.90 -6.13
CA PRO A 144 20.94 18.09 -5.34
C PRO A 144 20.84 17.60 -3.89
N ILE A 145 19.70 17.73 -3.25
CA ILE A 145 19.49 17.42 -1.83
C ILE A 145 18.54 16.25 -1.56
N ALA A 146 17.81 15.77 -2.59
CA ALA A 146 16.78 14.75 -2.43
C ALA A 146 16.58 13.94 -3.71
N THR A 147 16.01 12.74 -3.59
CA THR A 147 15.38 12.05 -4.71
C THR A 147 13.92 12.49 -4.77
N LEU A 148 13.47 12.87 -5.97
CA LEU A 148 12.08 13.22 -6.23
C LEU A 148 11.40 12.04 -6.90
N ASN A 149 10.27 11.61 -6.35
CA ASN A 149 9.46 10.54 -6.89
C ASN A 149 8.05 11.04 -7.16
N GLY A 150 7.44 10.54 -8.22
CA GLY A 150 6.01 10.69 -8.52
C GLY A 150 5.43 9.32 -8.83
N PHE A 151 4.29 8.98 -8.26
CA PHE A 151 3.63 7.71 -8.50
C PHE A 151 2.17 7.92 -8.88
N PHE A 152 1.74 7.20 -9.89
CA PHE A 152 0.35 7.10 -10.31
C PHE A 152 -0.05 5.63 -10.42
N GLU A 153 -1.22 5.29 -9.90
CA GLU A 153 -1.85 3.97 -10.07
C GLU A 153 -3.34 4.14 -10.31
N GLY A 154 -3.87 3.49 -11.35
CA GLY A 154 -5.30 3.46 -11.67
C GLY A 154 -5.80 2.08 -12.05
N ASP A 155 -7.08 1.81 -11.78
CA ASP A 155 -7.83 0.63 -12.24
C ASP A 155 -9.19 1.06 -12.84
N PHE A 156 -10.01 0.09 -13.26
CA PHE A 156 -11.31 0.34 -13.88
C PHE A 156 -12.49 -0.03 -12.97
N LEU A 157 -12.27 -0.13 -11.66
CA LEU A 157 -13.33 -0.40 -10.66
C LEU A 157 -14.05 0.88 -10.21
N SER A 158 -14.29 1.81 -11.14
CA SER A 158 -15.08 3.02 -10.90
C SER A 158 -16.58 2.74 -10.97
N ALA A 159 -17.37 3.54 -10.25
CA ALA A 159 -18.83 3.54 -10.32
C ALA A 159 -19.39 4.20 -11.59
N GLY A 160 -18.56 4.93 -12.35
CA GLY A 160 -18.98 5.61 -13.58
C GLY A 160 -19.40 4.64 -14.69
N SER A 161 -20.33 5.09 -15.55
CA SER A 161 -20.85 4.34 -16.68
C SER A 161 -20.55 5.08 -17.98
N THR A 162 -19.80 4.45 -18.92
CA THR A 162 -19.36 5.05 -20.19
C THR A 162 -19.92 4.34 -21.42
N SER A 163 -20.46 3.12 -21.27
CA SER A 163 -21.13 2.35 -22.32
C SER A 163 -22.12 1.38 -21.70
N ASN A 164 -22.78 0.58 -22.52
CA ASN A 164 -23.65 -0.49 -22.04
C ASN A 164 -22.87 -1.81 -21.89
N ASN A 165 -23.41 -2.75 -21.13
CA ASN A 165 -22.82 -4.07 -20.91
C ASN A 165 -23.34 -5.15 -21.87
N LEU A 166 -24.06 -4.77 -22.93
CA LEU A 166 -24.60 -5.71 -23.92
C LEU A 166 -23.56 -6.02 -25.00
N GLN A 167 -22.76 -5.01 -25.39
CA GLN A 167 -21.76 -5.11 -26.46
C GLN A 167 -20.34 -4.88 -25.94
N SER A 168 -20.17 -3.88 -25.07
CA SER A 168 -18.88 -3.52 -24.48
C SER A 168 -19.11 -2.98 -23.07
N ASN A 169 -18.42 -3.57 -22.08
CA ASN A 169 -18.54 -3.14 -20.69
C ASN A 169 -18.07 -1.70 -20.49
N SER A 170 -18.76 -1.00 -19.60
CA SER A 170 -18.42 0.36 -19.19
C SER A 170 -17.26 0.35 -18.21
N TYR A 171 -16.07 0.75 -18.66
CA TYR A 171 -14.86 0.77 -17.85
C TYR A 171 -14.38 2.22 -17.70
N THR A 172 -14.63 2.79 -16.53
CA THR A 172 -14.16 4.13 -16.16
C THR A 172 -12.93 4.03 -15.27
N LEU A 173 -11.89 4.75 -15.61
CA LEU A 173 -10.64 4.78 -14.84
C LEU A 173 -10.89 5.37 -13.45
N ARG A 174 -10.42 4.67 -12.41
CA ARG A 174 -10.39 5.12 -11.03
C ARG A 174 -8.96 5.35 -10.59
N VAL A 175 -8.65 6.55 -10.08
CA VAL A 175 -7.37 6.83 -9.44
C VAL A 175 -7.31 6.07 -8.11
N ARG A 176 -6.34 5.17 -7.97
CA ARG A 176 -6.06 4.46 -6.72
C ARG A 176 -5.07 5.22 -5.86
N GLN A 177 -3.95 5.56 -6.46
CA GLN A 177 -2.90 6.37 -5.83
C GLN A 177 -2.37 7.41 -6.82
N ALA A 178 -2.09 8.60 -6.33
CA ALA A 178 -1.43 9.66 -7.09
C ALA A 178 -0.70 10.56 -6.08
N TRP A 179 0.62 10.41 -5.96
CA TRP A 179 1.39 11.15 -4.97
C TRP A 179 2.77 11.56 -5.50
N ALA A 180 3.29 12.62 -4.90
CA ALA A 180 4.64 13.11 -5.10
C ALA A 180 5.42 13.01 -3.79
N GLN A 181 6.73 12.75 -3.90
CA GLN A 181 7.60 12.51 -2.75
C GLN A 181 8.96 13.17 -2.94
N ALA A 182 9.48 13.75 -1.87
CA ALA A 182 10.87 14.19 -1.75
C ALA A 182 11.54 13.37 -0.64
N ALA A 183 12.54 12.56 -1.02
CA ALA A 183 13.20 11.62 -0.13
C ALA A 183 14.70 11.92 0.01
N THR A 184 15.15 12.07 1.24
CA THR A 184 16.58 12.04 1.63
C THR A 184 16.88 10.71 2.31
N LYS A 185 18.13 10.47 2.72
CA LYS A 185 18.47 9.26 3.49
C LYS A 185 17.70 9.11 4.81
N LYS A 186 17.26 10.22 5.41
CA LYS A 186 16.63 10.23 6.75
C LYS A 186 15.23 10.79 6.77
N ASN A 187 14.87 11.66 5.84
CA ASN A 187 13.58 12.35 5.83
C ASN A 187 12.87 12.09 4.52
N VAL A 188 11.59 11.77 4.60
CA VAL A 188 10.72 11.55 3.44
C VAL A 188 9.45 12.36 3.62
N PHE A 189 9.14 13.21 2.64
CA PHE A 189 7.89 13.99 2.56
C PHE A 189 7.09 13.47 1.37
N THR A 190 5.84 13.12 1.61
CA THR A 190 4.92 12.64 0.57
C THR A 190 3.62 13.40 0.63
N GLY A 191 3.10 13.84 -0.51
CA GLY A 191 1.81 14.50 -0.63
C GLY A 191 1.01 13.93 -1.79
N GLY A 192 -0.30 13.74 -1.60
CA GLY A 192 -1.21 13.21 -2.61
C GLY A 192 -2.10 12.10 -2.08
N GLN A 193 -2.74 11.36 -2.99
CA GLN A 193 -3.60 10.23 -2.62
C GLN A 193 -2.77 8.95 -2.48
N MET A 194 -2.80 8.36 -1.29
CA MET A 194 -2.04 7.16 -0.93
C MET A 194 -2.83 6.31 0.08
N TRP A 195 -2.34 5.11 0.38
CA TRP A 195 -2.87 4.32 1.49
C TRP A 195 -2.70 5.07 2.81
N THR A 196 -3.70 4.94 3.70
CA THR A 196 -3.62 5.51 5.06
C THR A 196 -2.38 5.00 5.81
N LEU A 197 -1.86 5.81 6.72
CA LEU A 197 -0.74 5.42 7.56
C LEU A 197 -1.08 4.26 8.52
N LEU A 198 -2.38 3.97 8.73
CA LEU A 198 -2.84 2.83 9.53
C LEU A 198 -2.72 1.48 8.79
N THR A 199 -2.61 1.47 7.46
CA THR A 199 -2.41 0.22 6.70
C THR A 199 -1.09 -0.43 7.09
N GLU A 200 -1.09 -1.76 7.32
CA GLU A 200 0.13 -2.53 7.57
C GLU A 200 1.11 -2.41 6.41
N ASP A 201 2.39 -2.18 6.72
CA ASP A 201 3.49 -2.20 5.76
C ASP A 201 4.31 -3.50 5.88
N LYS A 202 5.15 -3.78 4.88
CA LYS A 202 6.13 -4.89 4.89
C LYS A 202 7.44 -4.48 5.53
N ALA A 203 7.77 -3.20 5.46
CA ALA A 203 8.98 -2.59 6.02
C ALA A 203 8.82 -1.07 6.06
N GLY A 204 9.33 -0.43 7.11
CA GLY A 204 9.28 1.02 7.29
C GLY A 204 7.85 1.58 7.32
N ALA A 205 7.63 2.73 6.67
CA ALA A 205 6.30 3.38 6.60
C ALA A 205 6.12 4.16 5.28
N THR A 206 6.87 3.80 4.23
CA THR A 206 6.88 4.50 2.95
C THR A 206 5.76 4.00 2.03
N PRO A 207 5.00 4.87 1.36
CA PRO A 207 4.01 4.44 0.37
C PRO A 207 4.61 3.49 -0.68
N GLY A 208 3.86 2.43 -1.00
CA GLY A 208 4.31 1.34 -1.87
C GLY A 208 4.89 0.13 -1.12
N GLN A 209 5.01 0.20 0.22
CA GLN A 209 5.45 -0.92 1.05
C GLN A 209 4.28 -1.65 1.75
N GLU A 210 3.05 -1.29 1.44
CA GLU A 210 1.88 -1.88 2.08
C GLU A 210 1.81 -3.40 1.92
N ALA A 211 1.45 -4.09 3.00
CA ALA A 211 1.31 -5.55 3.07
C ALA A 211 -0.06 -6.00 2.55
N LEU A 212 -0.33 -5.75 1.26
CA LEU A 212 -1.61 -6.08 0.65
C LEU A 212 -1.80 -7.60 0.58
N PRO A 213 -2.99 -8.13 0.99
CA PRO A 213 -3.34 -9.53 0.83
C PRO A 213 -3.22 -10.02 -0.62
N LEU A 214 -2.77 -11.25 -0.82
CA LEU A 214 -2.69 -11.91 -2.14
C LEU A 214 -4.07 -12.29 -2.69
N PHE A 215 -5.14 -11.85 -2.05
CA PHE A 215 -6.52 -12.15 -2.37
C PHE A 215 -6.99 -11.42 -3.64
N PHE A 216 -8.00 -11.96 -4.33
CA PHE A 216 -8.39 -11.50 -5.68
C PHE A 216 -9.49 -10.46 -5.69
N ASP A 217 -10.24 -10.25 -4.61
CA ASP A 217 -11.28 -9.22 -4.55
C ASP A 217 -10.67 -7.81 -4.55
N GLY A 218 -11.28 -6.90 -5.29
CA GLY A 218 -10.82 -5.51 -5.38
C GLY A 218 -10.94 -4.73 -4.06
N ASN A 219 -11.80 -5.20 -3.14
CA ASN A 219 -11.96 -4.70 -1.78
C ASN A 219 -11.11 -5.47 -0.76
N LEU A 220 -10.22 -6.36 -1.23
CA LEU A 220 -9.36 -7.21 -0.43
C LEU A 220 -10.15 -8.08 0.56
N HIS A 221 -9.95 -7.96 1.87
CA HIS A 221 -10.47 -8.88 2.88
C HIS A 221 -11.06 -8.13 4.07
N VAL A 222 -12.12 -8.66 4.69
CA VAL A 222 -12.65 -8.16 5.97
C VAL A 222 -11.54 -8.13 7.01
N GLY A 223 -11.48 -7.05 7.79
CA GLY A 223 -10.44 -6.82 8.79
C GLY A 223 -9.18 -6.17 8.26
N PHE A 224 -9.01 -6.06 6.94
CA PHE A 224 -7.91 -5.30 6.34
C PHE A 224 -8.20 -3.80 6.40
N THR A 225 -7.19 -3.01 6.76
CA THR A 225 -7.32 -1.54 6.77
C THR A 225 -7.27 -1.01 5.35
N TYR A 226 -8.46 -0.73 4.81
CA TYR A 226 -8.68 -0.37 3.42
C TYR A 226 -9.10 1.10 3.28
N ALA A 227 -8.17 2.02 3.29
CA ALA A 227 -8.43 3.41 2.98
C ALA A 227 -7.29 4.01 2.16
N ARG A 228 -7.63 4.61 1.01
CA ARG A 228 -6.73 5.42 0.19
C ARG A 228 -7.32 6.80 0.10
N GLN A 229 -6.58 7.79 0.56
CA GLN A 229 -7.10 9.13 0.69
C GLN A 229 -6.03 10.19 0.47
N PRO A 230 -6.42 11.41 0.04
CA PRO A 230 -5.50 12.53 -0.05
C PRO A 230 -4.94 12.88 1.33
N GLY A 231 -3.66 13.25 1.36
CA GLY A 231 -3.00 13.64 2.60
C GLY A 231 -1.55 14.03 2.39
N PHE A 232 -0.92 14.38 3.51
CA PHE A 232 0.50 14.66 3.60
C PHE A 232 1.10 13.74 4.65
N ARG A 233 2.27 13.17 4.35
CA ARG A 233 3.01 12.27 5.24
C ARG A 233 4.44 12.72 5.37
N TYR A 234 4.91 12.80 6.58
CA TYR A 234 6.32 12.96 6.92
C TYR A 234 6.85 11.71 7.60
N GLN A 235 8.05 11.28 7.21
CA GLN A 235 8.71 10.13 7.80
C GLN A 235 10.13 10.50 8.19
N ARG A 236 10.56 10.02 9.35
CA ARG A 236 11.92 10.09 9.85
C ARG A 236 12.48 8.69 10.04
N VAL A 237 13.49 8.35 9.25
CA VAL A 237 14.28 7.13 9.41
C VAL A 237 15.40 7.41 10.41
N PHE A 238 15.30 6.87 11.61
CA PHE A 238 16.32 7.02 12.65
C PHE A 238 17.45 6.02 12.46
N SER A 239 17.09 4.78 12.12
CA SER A 239 18.02 3.69 11.81
C SER A 239 17.36 2.75 10.78
N PRO A 240 18.09 1.79 10.21
CA PRO A 240 17.49 0.73 9.39
C PRO A 240 16.39 -0.07 10.10
N ALA A 241 16.43 -0.10 11.45
CA ALA A 241 15.49 -0.85 12.29
C ALA A 241 14.35 0.01 12.86
N PHE A 242 14.35 1.35 12.66
CA PHE A 242 13.33 2.20 13.27
C PHE A 242 12.97 3.41 12.43
N THR A 243 11.68 3.52 12.12
CA THR A 243 11.07 4.66 11.40
C THR A 243 9.89 5.21 12.20
N LEU A 244 9.80 6.53 12.30
CA LEU A 244 8.63 7.23 12.81
C LEU A 244 7.99 8.01 11.65
N ALA A 245 6.66 7.92 11.53
CA ALA A 245 5.89 8.64 10.53
C ALA A 245 4.70 9.36 11.15
N ALA A 246 4.31 10.49 10.55
CA ALA A 246 3.08 11.20 10.86
C ALA A 246 2.38 11.60 9.57
N SER A 247 1.05 11.60 9.56
CA SER A 247 0.25 12.01 8.41
C SER A 247 -0.92 12.88 8.82
N LEU A 248 -1.30 13.75 7.88
CA LEU A 248 -2.56 14.51 7.88
C LEU A 248 -3.38 13.96 6.71
N GLU A 249 -4.52 13.35 7.00
CA GLU A 249 -5.30 12.59 6.03
C GLU A 249 -6.72 13.15 5.90
N ASN A 250 -7.33 12.97 4.72
CA ASN A 250 -8.70 13.42 4.48
C ASN A 250 -9.70 12.74 5.42
N SER A 251 -10.41 13.51 6.22
CA SER A 251 -11.35 13.04 7.24
C SER A 251 -12.77 12.94 6.71
N GLN A 252 -13.14 11.86 6.06
CA GLN A 252 -14.53 11.50 5.77
C GLN A 252 -15.04 10.55 6.85
N TYR A 253 -16.36 10.47 7.08
CA TYR A 253 -16.93 9.50 8.00
C TYR A 253 -18.26 8.93 7.51
N GLN A 254 -18.60 7.74 8.00
CA GLN A 254 -19.83 7.01 7.70
C GLN A 254 -20.81 7.22 8.87
N PHE A 255 -22.01 7.71 8.54
CA PHE A 255 -23.08 7.92 9.49
C PHE A 255 -24.11 6.80 9.40
N SER A 256 -24.61 6.36 10.56
CA SER A 256 -25.76 5.44 10.61
C SER A 256 -26.53 5.64 11.91
N ALA A 257 -27.86 5.80 11.80
CA ALA A 257 -28.76 5.87 12.95
C ALA A 257 -30.17 5.42 12.60
N THR A 258 -30.84 4.84 13.60
CA THR A 258 -32.28 4.60 13.60
C THR A 258 -32.96 5.76 14.31
N ASN A 259 -34.13 6.19 13.83
CA ASN A 259 -34.91 7.32 14.37
C ASN A 259 -34.09 8.61 14.51
N ALA A 260 -33.15 8.87 13.58
CA ALA A 260 -32.36 10.07 13.60
C ALA A 260 -33.27 11.32 13.59
N PRO A 261 -33.00 12.34 14.44
CA PRO A 261 -33.73 13.58 14.38
C PRO A 261 -33.42 14.32 13.06
N SER A 262 -34.29 15.23 12.65
CA SER A 262 -34.11 16.02 11.43
C SER A 262 -33.44 17.39 11.68
N ASN A 263 -33.10 17.69 12.92
CA ASN A 263 -32.61 18.98 13.37
C ASN A 263 -31.08 19.10 13.40
N PHE A 264 -30.40 18.41 12.54
CA PHE A 264 -28.93 18.50 12.39
C PHE A 264 -28.50 18.39 10.93
N PHE A 265 -27.28 18.86 10.66
CA PHE A 265 -26.63 18.81 9.36
C PHE A 265 -25.15 18.43 9.54
N PHE A 266 -24.68 17.41 8.83
CA PHE A 266 -23.30 16.94 8.94
C PHE A 266 -22.58 16.84 7.59
N GLY A 267 -23.25 17.19 6.51
CA GLY A 267 -22.73 17.16 5.15
C GLY A 267 -23.81 16.77 4.16
N GLU A 268 -23.54 16.94 2.89
CA GLU A 268 -24.47 16.56 1.85
C GLU A 268 -24.06 15.29 1.16
N PRO A 269 -24.98 14.34 0.97
CA PRO A 269 -24.76 13.24 0.06
C PRO A 269 -24.61 13.81 -1.34
N GLY A 270 -23.49 13.61 -1.95
CA GLY A 270 -23.00 13.79 -3.31
C GLY A 270 -23.76 14.47 -4.42
N SER A 271 -24.88 15.15 -4.14
CA SER A 271 -25.77 15.65 -5.17
C SER A 271 -25.52 17.11 -5.54
N ALA A 272 -24.92 17.89 -4.67
CA ALA A 272 -24.60 19.28 -4.95
C ALA A 272 -23.40 19.72 -4.13
N PRO A 273 -22.57 20.54 -4.61
CA PRO A 273 -22.35 21.01 -5.97
C PRO A 273 -21.40 20.08 -6.74
N GLY A 274 -21.64 18.80 -6.66
CA GLY A 274 -20.77 17.74 -7.17
C GLY A 274 -20.67 17.68 -8.69
N LEU A 275 -20.42 18.80 -9.35
CA LEU A 275 -20.22 18.87 -10.79
C LEU A 275 -19.25 17.79 -11.30
N PHE A 276 -18.21 17.48 -10.53
CA PHE A 276 -17.18 16.50 -10.89
C PHE A 276 -17.36 15.13 -10.21
N ASN A 277 -18.21 15.02 -9.18
CA ASN A 277 -18.46 13.77 -8.48
C ASN A 277 -19.86 13.76 -7.82
N PRO A 278 -20.92 13.66 -8.64
CA PRO A 278 -22.30 13.76 -8.15
C PRO A 278 -22.73 12.61 -7.22
N SER A 279 -21.97 11.52 -7.18
CA SER A 279 -22.25 10.35 -6.32
C SER A 279 -21.44 10.34 -5.02
N ALA A 280 -20.53 11.27 -4.80
CA ALA A 280 -19.72 11.29 -3.60
C ALA A 280 -20.50 11.90 -2.42
N ASN A 281 -20.34 11.29 -1.25
CA ASN A 281 -20.80 11.84 0.01
C ASN A 281 -19.66 12.64 0.65
N TYR A 282 -19.91 13.91 0.95
CA TYR A 282 -18.96 14.77 1.63
C TYR A 282 -19.48 15.11 3.02
N THR A 283 -18.72 14.76 4.04
CA THR A 283 -19.00 15.16 5.42
C THR A 283 -18.31 16.48 5.75
N ASN A 284 -18.89 17.25 6.68
CA ASN A 284 -18.28 18.50 7.13
C ASN A 284 -16.95 18.21 7.86
N GLN A 285 -15.90 18.88 7.43
CA GLN A 285 -14.56 18.69 7.99
C GLN A 285 -14.18 19.93 8.81
N VAL A 286 -13.64 19.73 10.01
CA VAL A 286 -13.05 20.79 10.82
C VAL A 286 -11.54 20.77 10.78
N ALA A 287 -10.97 19.57 10.63
CA ALA A 287 -9.53 19.32 10.55
C ALA A 287 -9.29 17.98 9.84
N PRO A 288 -8.10 17.74 9.29
CA PRO A 288 -7.72 16.43 8.80
C PRO A 288 -7.65 15.41 9.94
N ASP A 289 -7.81 14.12 9.63
CA ASP A 289 -7.43 13.04 10.54
C ASP A 289 -5.90 13.09 10.72
N VAL A 290 -5.43 12.93 11.96
CA VAL A 290 -4.01 12.94 12.31
C VAL A 290 -3.58 11.55 12.70
N ALA A 291 -2.65 10.94 11.95
CA ALA A 291 -2.12 9.62 12.30
C ALA A 291 -0.61 9.67 12.57
N VAL A 292 -0.15 8.84 13.49
CA VAL A 292 1.26 8.66 13.82
C VAL A 292 1.56 7.16 13.89
N LYS A 293 2.68 6.73 13.27
CA LYS A 293 3.12 5.32 13.23
C LYS A 293 4.58 5.22 13.63
N ALA A 294 4.89 4.27 14.51
CA ALA A 294 6.23 3.79 14.78
C ALA A 294 6.39 2.39 14.15
N ALA A 295 7.38 2.24 13.28
CA ALA A 295 7.69 1.00 12.57
C ALA A 295 9.07 0.48 12.97
N PHE A 296 9.15 -0.82 13.27
CA PHE A 296 10.33 -1.52 13.76
C PHE A 296 10.68 -2.68 12.84
N ASP A 297 11.90 -2.67 12.30
CA ASP A 297 12.47 -3.66 11.38
C ASP A 297 13.73 -4.31 12.01
N PRO A 298 13.61 -5.17 13.02
CA PRO A 298 14.77 -5.71 13.76
C PRO A 298 15.53 -6.82 13.00
N GLY A 299 15.12 -7.12 11.76
CA GLY A 299 15.73 -8.14 10.89
C GLY A 299 15.07 -9.53 10.98
N TYR A 300 14.22 -9.78 11.96
CA TYR A 300 13.43 -11.02 12.10
C TYR A 300 11.92 -10.81 11.95
N GLY A 301 11.52 -9.65 11.46
CA GLY A 301 10.12 -9.30 11.20
C GLY A 301 9.94 -7.81 11.08
N HIS A 302 8.69 -7.40 10.85
CA HIS A 302 8.22 -6.03 10.82
C HIS A 302 7.12 -5.85 11.86
N TYR A 303 7.21 -4.80 12.68
CA TYR A 303 6.28 -4.54 13.76
C TYR A 303 5.88 -3.07 13.74
N GLU A 304 4.59 -2.78 13.95
CA GLU A 304 4.08 -1.43 13.93
C GLU A 304 3.15 -1.15 15.10
N VAL A 305 3.22 0.08 15.59
CA VAL A 305 2.21 0.68 16.45
C VAL A 305 1.81 2.01 15.82
N ALA A 306 0.52 2.20 15.59
CA ALA A 306 0.01 3.47 15.08
C ALA A 306 -1.18 3.95 15.89
N GLY A 307 -1.39 5.28 15.90
CA GLY A 307 -2.53 5.92 16.49
C GLY A 307 -3.15 6.91 15.52
N ILE A 308 -4.46 7.12 15.62
CA ILE A 308 -5.20 8.12 14.85
C ILE A 308 -6.09 8.95 15.74
N LEU A 309 -6.15 10.25 15.47
CA LEU A 309 -7.08 11.21 16.04
C LEU A 309 -8.00 11.69 14.92
N ARG A 310 -9.31 11.71 15.18
CA ARG A 310 -10.36 12.04 14.22
C ARG A 310 -11.29 13.12 14.76
N PHE A 311 -11.93 13.86 13.86
CA PHE A 311 -12.82 14.96 14.20
C PHE A 311 -14.12 14.83 13.40
N PHE A 312 -15.27 14.81 14.11
CA PHE A 312 -16.60 14.64 13.54
C PHE A 312 -17.40 15.91 13.80
N ARG A 313 -17.84 16.59 12.75
CA ARG A 313 -18.51 17.89 12.85
C ARG A 313 -19.93 17.83 12.35
N ASP A 314 -20.83 18.40 13.12
CA ASP A 314 -22.21 18.66 12.78
C ASP A 314 -22.61 20.09 13.12
N ARG A 315 -23.73 20.52 12.56
CA ARG A 315 -24.45 21.71 12.94
C ARG A 315 -25.84 21.28 13.38
N TYR A 316 -26.20 21.55 14.62
CA TYR A 316 -27.49 21.13 15.17
C TYR A 316 -28.36 22.34 15.57
N TYR A 317 -29.66 22.13 15.53
CA TYR A 317 -30.69 23.14 15.69
C TYR A 317 -31.60 22.77 16.88
N PRO A 318 -31.24 23.14 18.12
CA PRO A 318 -31.94 22.72 19.32
C PRO A 318 -33.38 23.20 19.39
N ASN A 319 -33.67 24.32 18.72
CA ASN A 319 -35.01 24.95 18.72
C ASN A 319 -35.68 24.90 17.33
N ALA A 320 -35.39 23.85 16.53
CA ALA A 320 -36.03 23.72 15.21
C ALA A 320 -37.56 23.75 15.32
N PRO A 321 -38.26 24.46 14.41
CA PRO A 321 -37.77 25.06 13.15
C PRO A 321 -37.09 26.44 13.29
N SER A 322 -36.91 26.98 14.50
CA SER A 322 -36.17 28.23 14.72
C SER A 322 -34.67 27.99 14.62
N VAL A 323 -33.95 28.93 14.03
CA VAL A 323 -32.48 28.96 14.01
C VAL A 323 -31.87 29.50 15.32
N ALA A 324 -32.67 29.92 16.27
CA ALA A 324 -32.18 30.41 17.55
C ALA A 324 -31.45 29.31 18.33
N GLY A 325 -30.29 29.63 18.87
CA GLY A 325 -29.48 28.69 19.63
C GLY A 325 -28.73 27.65 18.78
N THR A 326 -28.75 27.76 17.44
CA THR A 326 -28.03 26.86 16.54
C THR A 326 -26.54 26.90 16.81
N GLN A 327 -25.90 25.73 16.88
CA GLN A 327 -24.48 25.60 17.18
C GLN A 327 -23.79 24.63 16.22
N ASN A 328 -22.50 24.85 15.98
CA ASN A 328 -21.62 23.87 15.40
C ASN A 328 -21.02 23.04 16.53
N ASN A 329 -21.16 21.76 16.45
CA ASN A 329 -20.59 20.80 17.40
C ASN A 329 -19.44 20.05 16.73
N THR A 330 -18.46 19.62 17.53
CA THR A 330 -17.35 18.77 17.07
C THR A 330 -17.06 17.73 18.14
N LYS A 331 -17.15 16.48 17.76
CA LYS A 331 -16.76 15.34 18.58
C LYS A 331 -15.41 14.82 18.11
N THR A 332 -14.58 14.38 19.04
CA THR A 332 -13.33 13.71 18.75
C THR A 332 -13.48 12.21 18.88
N GLY A 333 -12.86 11.48 17.99
CA GLY A 333 -12.66 10.05 18.06
C GLY A 333 -11.22 9.70 17.74
N GLY A 334 -10.93 8.45 17.64
CA GLY A 334 -9.61 7.97 17.30
C GLY A 334 -9.39 6.53 17.73
N GLY A 335 -8.22 6.01 17.47
CA GLY A 335 -7.93 4.60 17.75
C GLY A 335 -6.45 4.27 17.68
N LEU A 336 -6.18 3.01 17.96
CA LEU A 336 -4.85 2.41 17.89
C LEU A 336 -4.84 1.28 16.86
N SER A 337 -3.71 1.13 16.19
CA SER A 337 -3.40 0.01 15.30
C SER A 337 -2.14 -0.69 15.77
N LEU A 338 -2.16 -2.02 15.72
CA LEU A 338 -1.02 -2.88 16.03
C LEU A 338 -0.82 -3.84 14.87
N SER A 339 0.40 -3.96 14.35
CA SER A 339 0.76 -4.90 13.29
C SER A 339 2.02 -5.66 13.65
N ALA A 340 2.05 -6.93 13.26
CA ALA A 340 3.25 -7.76 13.32
C ALA A 340 3.26 -8.71 12.13
N ARG A 341 4.38 -8.73 11.39
CA ARG A 341 4.62 -9.66 10.29
C ARG A 341 6.02 -10.23 10.40
N PHE A 342 6.12 -11.54 10.40
CA PHE A 342 7.42 -12.20 10.54
C PHE A 342 7.49 -13.52 9.78
N PRO A 343 8.66 -13.89 9.27
CA PRO A 343 8.89 -15.19 8.66
C PRO A 343 8.92 -16.27 9.76
N VAL A 344 8.01 -17.23 9.69
CA VAL A 344 8.03 -18.44 10.53
C VAL A 344 9.08 -19.41 10.00
N THR A 345 9.23 -19.44 8.68
CA THR A 345 10.29 -20.14 7.95
C THR A 345 10.69 -19.29 6.73
N PRO A 346 11.81 -19.60 6.03
CA PRO A 346 12.17 -18.92 4.79
C PRO A 346 11.10 -18.98 3.68
N LYS A 347 10.09 -19.84 3.83
CA LYS A 347 9.01 -20.07 2.87
C LYS A 347 7.61 -19.75 3.43
N ALA A 348 7.50 -19.27 4.65
CA ALA A 348 6.23 -19.04 5.33
C ALA A 348 6.28 -17.75 6.14
N ASP A 349 5.39 -16.81 5.82
CA ASP A 349 5.17 -15.59 6.59
C ASP A 349 3.86 -15.69 7.38
N PHE A 350 3.89 -15.17 8.60
CA PHE A 350 2.72 -14.96 9.43
C PHE A 350 2.54 -13.44 9.64
N GLY A 351 1.30 -12.96 9.55
CA GLY A 351 0.97 -11.57 9.82
C GLY A 351 -0.28 -11.45 10.68
N VAL A 352 -0.31 -10.42 11.51
CA VAL A 352 -1.49 -9.98 12.26
C VAL A 352 -1.57 -8.46 12.23
N HIS A 353 -2.77 -7.95 11.98
CA HIS A 353 -3.05 -6.51 11.99
C HIS A 353 -4.37 -6.28 12.71
N LEU A 354 -4.37 -5.35 13.66
CA LEU A 354 -5.51 -5.01 14.52
C LEU A 354 -5.70 -3.51 14.55
N VAL A 355 -6.94 -3.05 14.49
CA VAL A 355 -7.31 -1.63 14.72
C VAL A 355 -8.52 -1.60 15.64
N GLY A 356 -8.52 -0.69 16.61
CA GLY A 356 -9.65 -0.47 17.49
C GLY A 356 -9.71 0.96 17.98
N GLY A 357 -10.94 1.47 18.16
CA GLY A 357 -11.15 2.84 18.63
C GLY A 357 -12.57 3.34 18.44
N ASP A 358 -12.75 4.63 18.66
CA ASP A 358 -14.04 5.29 18.50
C ASP A 358 -14.06 6.06 17.17
N GLY A 359 -15.03 5.74 16.30
CA GLY A 359 -15.16 6.32 14.97
C GLY A 359 -14.11 5.84 13.96
N THR A 360 -13.72 4.56 13.99
CA THR A 360 -12.71 3.99 13.08
C THR A 360 -13.28 3.01 12.04
N GLY A 361 -14.61 2.90 11.95
CA GLY A 361 -15.30 1.88 11.13
C GLY A 361 -15.02 1.96 9.64
N ARG A 362 -14.91 3.18 9.09
CA ARG A 362 -14.63 3.36 7.65
C ARG A 362 -13.23 2.91 7.22
N TYR A 363 -12.32 2.72 8.17
CA TYR A 363 -10.97 2.24 7.86
C TYR A 363 -10.94 0.74 7.55
N GLY A 364 -11.99 -0.01 7.92
CA GLY A 364 -12.16 -1.40 7.52
C GLY A 364 -12.65 -1.57 6.07
N ALA A 365 -12.38 -2.73 5.48
CA ALA A 365 -12.83 -3.08 4.14
C ALA A 365 -14.37 -3.13 4.01
N SER A 366 -15.08 -3.33 5.13
CA SER A 366 -16.54 -3.35 5.16
C SER A 366 -17.18 -1.97 5.30
N ILE A 367 -16.39 -0.92 5.52
CA ILE A 367 -16.84 0.47 5.65
C ILE A 367 -17.98 0.56 6.68
N LEU A 368 -17.77 0.05 7.90
CA LEU A 368 -18.74 0.13 8.98
C LEU A 368 -18.93 1.57 9.45
N PRO A 369 -20.08 1.93 10.09
CA PRO A 369 -20.32 3.29 10.54
C PRO A 369 -19.27 3.76 11.55
N ASP A 370 -18.87 5.04 11.41
CA ASP A 370 -17.99 5.75 12.32
C ASP A 370 -18.76 6.46 13.44
N VAL A 371 -19.94 7.00 13.09
CA VAL A 371 -20.72 7.86 13.98
C VAL A 371 -22.20 7.55 13.92
N THR A 372 -22.89 7.82 15.03
CA THR A 372 -24.33 7.90 15.15
C THR A 372 -24.73 9.28 15.68
N VAL A 373 -25.96 9.44 16.15
CA VAL A 373 -26.51 10.72 16.60
C VAL A 373 -27.28 10.59 17.90
N HIS A 374 -27.17 11.58 18.77
CA HIS A 374 -28.03 11.78 19.93
C HIS A 374 -29.42 12.33 19.55
N PRO A 375 -30.42 12.24 20.44
CA PRO A 375 -31.76 12.81 20.20
C PRO A 375 -31.77 14.32 19.99
N ASP A 376 -30.77 15.05 20.49
CA ASP A 376 -30.61 16.49 20.31
C ASP A 376 -30.01 16.88 18.94
N GLY A 377 -29.53 15.92 18.16
CA GLY A 377 -28.92 16.16 16.86
C GLY A 377 -27.38 16.22 16.87
N THR A 378 -26.74 16.02 18.02
CA THR A 378 -25.27 16.01 18.10
C THR A 378 -24.71 14.62 17.74
N LEU A 379 -23.58 14.57 17.01
CA LEU A 379 -22.93 13.30 16.63
C LEU A 379 -22.29 12.61 17.82
N GLU A 380 -22.23 11.26 17.74
CA GLU A 380 -21.52 10.41 18.69
C GLU A 380 -20.67 9.36 17.96
N PRO A 381 -19.33 9.31 18.18
CA PRO A 381 -18.47 8.31 17.62
C PRO A 381 -18.82 6.90 18.09
N LEU A 382 -18.86 5.93 17.18
CA LEU A 382 -19.12 4.54 17.47
C LEU A 382 -17.81 3.80 17.77
N ARG A 383 -17.85 2.91 18.76
CA ARG A 383 -16.72 2.01 19.01
C ARG A 383 -16.64 0.94 17.93
N ASN A 384 -15.47 0.85 17.29
CA ASN A 384 -15.16 -0.09 16.24
C ASN A 384 -13.95 -0.94 16.62
N ALA A 385 -13.92 -2.16 16.09
CA ALA A 385 -12.74 -3.03 16.14
C ALA A 385 -12.64 -3.82 14.84
N GLN A 386 -11.44 -4.00 14.33
CA GLN A 386 -11.18 -4.84 13.15
C GLN A 386 -9.84 -5.54 13.29
N GLY A 387 -9.69 -6.66 12.61
CA GLY A 387 -8.43 -7.37 12.57
C GLY A 387 -8.38 -8.45 11.54
N ILE A 388 -7.18 -8.74 11.07
CA ILE A 388 -6.88 -9.79 10.11
C ILE A 388 -5.63 -10.55 10.53
N VAL A 389 -5.68 -11.86 10.39
CA VAL A 389 -4.54 -12.77 10.50
C VAL A 389 -4.25 -13.35 9.13
N SER A 390 -2.99 -13.45 8.77
CA SER A 390 -2.52 -13.93 7.48
C SER A 390 -1.45 -15.01 7.62
N VAL A 391 -1.52 -16.01 6.74
CA VAL A 391 -0.48 -17.01 6.52
C VAL A 391 -0.20 -17.05 5.03
N GLU A 392 1.04 -16.82 4.63
CA GLU A 392 1.47 -16.87 3.24
C GLU A 392 2.61 -17.86 3.10
N LEU A 393 2.42 -18.89 2.29
CA LEU A 393 3.39 -19.95 2.04
C LEU A 393 3.94 -19.83 0.62
N ARG A 394 5.25 -19.96 0.46
CA ARG A 394 5.97 -19.94 -0.83
C ARG A 394 6.76 -21.24 -1.00
N PRO A 395 6.10 -22.40 -1.20
CA PRO A 395 6.77 -23.68 -1.31
C PRO A 395 7.83 -23.69 -2.42
N THR A 396 7.55 -23.00 -3.53
CA THR A 396 8.47 -22.81 -4.65
C THR A 396 8.45 -21.37 -5.15
N LYS A 397 9.41 -20.98 -6.00
CA LYS A 397 9.42 -19.65 -6.65
C LYS A 397 8.20 -19.40 -7.56
N ARG A 398 7.46 -20.46 -7.94
CA ARG A 398 6.31 -20.38 -8.85
C ARG A 398 4.97 -20.54 -8.17
N PHE A 399 4.93 -20.97 -6.91
CA PHE A 399 3.68 -21.34 -6.25
C PHE A 399 3.57 -20.69 -4.87
N ASP A 400 2.50 -19.93 -4.67
CA ASP A 400 2.12 -19.36 -3.39
C ASP A 400 0.79 -19.96 -2.93
N ILE A 401 0.66 -20.18 -1.63
CA ILE A 401 -0.59 -20.55 -0.95
C ILE A 401 -0.82 -19.49 0.11
N PHE A 402 -2.05 -19.06 0.28
CA PHE A 402 -2.40 -18.07 1.31
C PHE A 402 -3.67 -18.46 2.05
N GLY A 403 -3.73 -18.02 3.29
CA GLY A 403 -4.90 -18.11 4.15
C GLY A 403 -5.07 -16.83 4.94
N TYR A 404 -6.29 -16.32 5.01
CA TYR A 404 -6.66 -15.13 5.77
C TYR A 404 -7.88 -15.40 6.62
N ALA A 405 -7.90 -14.86 7.84
CA ALA A 405 -9.08 -14.81 8.71
C ALA A 405 -9.21 -13.39 9.26
N GLY A 406 -10.36 -12.76 9.08
CA GLY A 406 -10.58 -11.39 9.50
C GLY A 406 -11.96 -11.12 10.04
N THR A 407 -12.08 -10.07 10.83
CA THR A 407 -13.32 -9.62 11.44
C THR A 407 -13.37 -8.10 11.52
N GLU A 408 -14.59 -7.56 11.44
CA GLU A 408 -14.90 -6.16 11.70
C GLU A 408 -16.15 -6.07 12.56
N TYR A 409 -16.12 -5.19 13.56
CA TYR A 409 -17.17 -5.04 14.58
C TYR A 409 -17.51 -3.57 14.79
N VAL A 410 -18.79 -3.27 15.04
CA VAL A 410 -19.26 -1.97 15.47
C VAL A 410 -20.22 -2.12 16.65
N GLN A 411 -19.95 -1.37 17.72
CA GLN A 411 -20.73 -1.41 18.95
C GLN A 411 -22.08 -0.69 18.74
N ARG A 412 -23.16 -1.30 19.24
CA ARG A 412 -24.46 -0.62 19.32
C ARG A 412 -24.39 0.54 20.31
N THR A 413 -24.98 1.66 19.92
CA THR A 413 -25.00 2.90 20.73
C THR A 413 -26.30 3.64 20.47
N TYR A 414 -27.11 3.85 21.51
CA TYR A 414 -28.41 4.49 21.39
C TYR A 414 -28.80 5.25 22.66
N TYR A 415 -29.71 6.18 22.54
CA TYR A 415 -30.15 7.09 23.57
C TYR A 415 -31.67 7.24 23.55
N LEU A 416 -32.28 7.50 24.71
CA LEU A 416 -33.72 7.74 24.81
C LEU A 416 -34.03 9.19 24.45
N GLY A 417 -34.86 9.39 23.43
CA GLY A 417 -35.39 10.71 23.05
C GLY A 417 -36.51 11.15 23.96
N SER A 418 -36.80 12.46 23.94
CA SER A 418 -37.91 13.07 24.71
C SER A 418 -39.29 12.58 24.25
N ASP A 419 -39.39 12.06 23.03
CA ASP A 419 -40.57 11.42 22.44
C ASP A 419 -40.74 9.96 22.85
N GLY A 420 -39.86 9.42 23.70
CA GLY A 420 -39.84 8.03 24.14
C GLY A 420 -39.25 7.04 23.16
N LYS A 421 -38.77 7.49 21.99
CA LYS A 421 -38.09 6.62 21.03
C LYS A 421 -36.60 6.52 21.31
N LEU A 422 -36.04 5.35 21.00
CA LEU A 422 -34.58 5.16 21.03
C LEU A 422 -33.97 5.63 19.71
N VAL A 423 -33.00 6.52 19.80
CA VAL A 423 -32.27 7.14 18.70
C VAL A 423 -30.82 6.65 18.72
N GLY A 424 -30.24 6.32 17.57
CA GLY A 424 -28.83 5.93 17.46
C GLY A 424 -28.60 4.67 16.64
N TYR A 425 -27.43 4.06 16.82
CA TYR A 425 -27.03 2.86 16.08
C TYR A 425 -27.57 1.59 16.75
N ALA A 426 -28.36 0.82 15.99
CA ALA A 426 -28.88 -0.50 16.36
C ALA A 426 -29.69 -0.52 17.68
N PRO A 427 -30.64 0.40 17.94
CA PRO A 427 -31.45 0.31 19.14
C PRO A 427 -32.25 -0.99 19.15
N PRO A 428 -32.54 -1.61 20.34
CA PRO A 428 -33.24 -2.90 20.44
C PRO A 428 -34.69 -2.82 19.95
N THR A 429 -35.24 -1.63 19.80
CA THR A 429 -36.57 -1.37 19.24
C THR A 429 -36.60 -1.32 17.71
N ALA A 430 -35.43 -1.36 17.03
CA ALA A 430 -35.38 -1.44 15.58
C ALA A 430 -36.01 -2.76 15.08
N SER A 431 -36.82 -2.67 14.03
CA SER A 431 -37.52 -3.86 13.51
C SER A 431 -36.57 -4.65 12.58
N ASN A 432 -36.29 -5.88 12.97
CA ASN A 432 -35.59 -6.88 12.17
C ASN A 432 -36.56 -7.91 11.53
N ALA A 433 -37.88 -7.75 11.68
CA ALA A 433 -38.86 -8.74 11.23
C ALA A 433 -38.73 -9.07 9.72
N GLY A 434 -38.48 -8.06 8.89
CA GLY A 434 -38.26 -8.23 7.44
C GLY A 434 -36.93 -8.85 7.05
N CYS A 435 -36.03 -9.19 7.99
CA CYS A 435 -34.73 -9.76 7.70
C CYS A 435 -34.74 -11.29 7.54
N PHE A 436 -35.81 -12.00 7.97
CA PHE A 436 -35.80 -13.45 8.14
C PHE A 436 -36.55 -14.22 7.06
N VAL A 437 -37.56 -13.61 6.46
CA VAL A 437 -38.44 -14.26 5.49
C VAL A 437 -38.57 -13.41 4.25
N GLU A 438 -38.31 -14.01 3.09
CA GLU A 438 -38.51 -13.36 1.81
C GLU A 438 -39.98 -12.95 1.61
N ALA A 439 -40.20 -11.69 1.23
CA ALA A 439 -41.51 -11.21 0.84
C ALA A 439 -41.66 -11.25 -0.69
N ALA A 440 -42.62 -12.03 -1.17
CA ALA A 440 -42.95 -12.03 -2.60
C ALA A 440 -43.49 -10.65 -3.04
N PRO A 441 -43.22 -10.21 -4.27
CA PRO A 441 -43.82 -8.97 -4.79
C PRO A 441 -45.36 -9.14 -4.91
N THR A 442 -46.08 -8.02 -4.71
CA THR A 442 -47.52 -8.00 -4.88
C THR A 442 -47.90 -8.33 -6.33
N ALA A 443 -48.92 -9.18 -6.52
CA ALA A 443 -49.37 -9.53 -7.87
C ALA A 443 -49.71 -8.28 -8.70
N GLY A 444 -49.24 -8.23 -9.96
CA GLY A 444 -49.45 -7.09 -10.84
C GLY A 444 -48.51 -5.91 -10.63
N SER A 445 -47.65 -5.91 -9.60
CA SER A 445 -46.54 -4.96 -9.48
C SER A 445 -45.32 -5.47 -10.27
N GLY A 446 -44.55 -4.59 -10.86
CA GLY A 446 -43.26 -4.95 -11.42
C GLY A 446 -42.34 -5.53 -10.34
N TYR A 447 -41.44 -6.42 -10.72
CA TYR A 447 -40.46 -6.97 -9.78
C TYR A 447 -39.54 -5.86 -9.24
N ALA A 448 -39.54 -5.66 -7.94
CA ALA A 448 -38.65 -4.73 -7.25
C ALA A 448 -37.76 -5.51 -6.28
N PRO A 449 -36.55 -5.93 -6.71
CA PRO A 449 -35.64 -6.65 -5.84
C PRO A 449 -35.17 -5.78 -4.67
N GLY A 450 -35.09 -6.37 -3.49
CA GLY A 450 -34.45 -5.75 -2.32
C GLY A 450 -35.28 -4.75 -1.53
N SER A 451 -36.60 -4.66 -1.76
CA SER A 451 -37.50 -3.81 -0.95
C SER A 451 -37.95 -4.43 0.38
N GLY A 452 -37.25 -5.42 0.89
CA GLY A 452 -37.54 -6.01 2.20
C GLY A 452 -37.41 -4.95 3.30
N SER A 453 -38.33 -4.95 4.25
CA SER A 453 -38.37 -4.05 5.41
C SER A 453 -37.28 -4.34 6.46
N CYS A 454 -36.20 -5.00 6.08
CA CYS A 454 -35.09 -5.32 6.98
C CYS A 454 -34.26 -4.06 7.26
N VAL A 455 -34.22 -3.63 8.52
CA VAL A 455 -33.33 -2.56 9.01
C VAL A 455 -32.19 -3.07 9.88
N GLY A 456 -31.88 -4.38 9.78
CA GLY A 456 -30.88 -5.08 10.59
C GLY A 456 -29.50 -4.43 10.50
N ALA A 457 -29.15 -3.64 11.52
CA ALA A 457 -27.84 -3.02 11.63
C ALA A 457 -26.75 -4.08 11.90
N THR A 458 -25.64 -3.99 11.18
CA THR A 458 -24.53 -4.93 11.32
C THR A 458 -23.89 -4.84 12.71
N ARG A 459 -23.62 -5.97 13.34
CA ARG A 459 -22.83 -6.11 14.56
C ARG A 459 -21.38 -6.40 14.21
N ASP A 460 -21.16 -7.44 13.45
CA ASP A 460 -19.86 -7.88 13.00
C ASP A 460 -19.91 -8.59 11.65
N LEU A 461 -18.75 -8.65 11.01
CA LEU A 461 -18.47 -9.52 9.88
C LEU A 461 -17.29 -10.40 10.24
N VAL A 462 -17.36 -11.67 9.85
CA VAL A 462 -16.27 -12.64 9.99
C VAL A 462 -16.04 -13.28 8.63
N GLN A 463 -14.81 -13.28 8.16
CA GLN A 463 -14.43 -13.84 6.86
C GLN A 463 -13.22 -14.75 7.00
N GLY A 464 -13.30 -15.93 6.39
CA GLY A 464 -12.18 -16.83 6.20
C GLY A 464 -11.93 -17.08 4.72
N SER A 465 -10.68 -17.01 4.28
CA SER A 465 -10.30 -17.22 2.89
C SER A 465 -9.06 -18.09 2.77
N VAL A 466 -9.02 -18.94 1.74
CA VAL A 466 -7.84 -19.73 1.35
C VAL A 466 -7.71 -19.71 -0.16
N GLY A 467 -6.48 -19.69 -0.63
CA GLY A 467 -6.24 -19.69 -2.07
C GLY A 467 -4.79 -19.98 -2.43
N TRP A 468 -4.54 -20.02 -3.72
CA TRP A 468 -3.23 -20.24 -4.28
C TRP A 468 -3.02 -19.46 -5.58
N LEU A 469 -1.74 -19.23 -5.91
CA LEU A 469 -1.24 -18.57 -7.11
C LEU A 469 -0.16 -19.43 -7.75
N TYR A 470 -0.24 -19.65 -9.07
CA TYR A 470 0.79 -20.31 -9.84
C TYR A 470 1.31 -19.40 -10.96
N ARG A 471 2.63 -19.22 -11.01
CA ARG A 471 3.33 -18.44 -12.03
C ARG A 471 3.78 -19.34 -13.17
N PHE A 472 3.08 -19.30 -14.30
CA PHE A 472 3.46 -20.05 -15.50
C PHE A 472 4.74 -19.52 -16.10
N TYR A 473 4.89 -18.18 -16.07
CA TYR A 473 6.03 -17.48 -16.60
C TYR A 473 6.43 -16.34 -15.66
N SER A 474 7.75 -16.11 -15.54
CA SER A 474 8.32 -14.92 -14.88
C SER A 474 9.69 -14.68 -15.51
N GLY A 475 9.84 -13.57 -16.23
CA GLY A 475 11.04 -13.23 -16.99
C GLY A 475 10.98 -11.84 -17.61
N PRO A 476 11.85 -11.52 -18.59
CA PRO A 476 11.94 -10.19 -19.19
C PRO A 476 10.63 -9.70 -19.82
N ALA A 477 9.80 -10.61 -20.36
CA ALA A 477 8.49 -10.27 -20.90
C ALA A 477 7.39 -10.13 -19.83
N GLY A 478 7.74 -9.97 -18.55
CA GLY A 478 6.80 -9.81 -17.45
C GLY A 478 6.48 -11.12 -16.72
N ARG A 479 5.28 -11.20 -16.13
CA ARG A 479 4.85 -12.37 -15.37
C ARG A 479 3.42 -12.76 -15.72
N LEU A 480 3.20 -14.04 -16.01
CA LEU A 480 1.90 -14.63 -16.26
C LEU A 480 1.53 -15.57 -15.12
N GLN A 481 0.40 -15.34 -14.47
CA GLN A 481 -0.05 -16.15 -13.34
C GLN A 481 -1.54 -16.46 -13.39
N TYR A 482 -1.91 -17.56 -12.74
CA TYR A 482 -3.28 -17.94 -12.48
C TYR A 482 -3.44 -18.30 -11.01
N GLY A 483 -4.63 -18.07 -10.46
CA GLY A 483 -4.94 -18.42 -9.09
C GLY A 483 -6.41 -18.70 -8.88
N VAL A 484 -6.67 -19.41 -7.77
CA VAL A 484 -8.02 -19.72 -7.29
C VAL A 484 -8.08 -19.40 -5.80
N ALA A 485 -9.21 -18.86 -5.36
CA ALA A 485 -9.47 -18.64 -3.95
C ALA A 485 -10.90 -19.00 -3.60
N TYR A 486 -11.08 -19.50 -2.39
CA TYR A 486 -12.39 -19.72 -1.76
C TYR A 486 -12.51 -18.78 -0.55
N THR A 487 -13.72 -18.28 -0.33
CA THR A 487 -14.07 -17.43 0.81
C THR A 487 -15.41 -17.85 1.39
N TYR A 488 -15.46 -17.89 2.71
CA TYR A 488 -16.69 -17.95 3.49
C TYR A 488 -16.80 -16.69 4.35
N ILE A 489 -17.98 -16.06 4.34
CA ILE A 489 -18.27 -14.86 5.12
C ILE A 489 -19.58 -15.01 5.89
N VAL A 490 -19.59 -14.48 7.11
CA VAL A 490 -20.77 -14.34 7.96
C VAL A 490 -20.93 -12.85 8.29
N ARG A 491 -22.14 -12.32 8.12
CA ARG A 491 -22.58 -11.02 8.60
C ARG A 491 -23.60 -11.21 9.68
N ASN A 492 -23.32 -10.77 10.89
CA ASN A 492 -24.24 -10.79 12.02
C ASN A 492 -24.86 -9.41 12.24
N GLY A 493 -26.18 -9.36 12.43
CA GLY A 493 -26.89 -8.17 12.83
C GLY A 493 -27.05 -8.07 14.34
N TRP A 494 -27.26 -6.85 14.84
CA TRP A 494 -27.69 -6.64 16.21
C TRP A 494 -29.13 -7.15 16.43
N THR A 495 -29.39 -7.69 17.61
CA THR A 495 -30.75 -8.09 18.02
C THR A 495 -31.66 -6.87 18.05
N GLY A 496 -32.78 -6.95 17.35
CA GLY A 496 -33.88 -6.01 17.35
C GLY A 496 -35.22 -6.73 17.55
N VAL A 497 -36.33 -6.05 17.30
CA VAL A 497 -37.65 -6.66 17.29
C VAL A 497 -37.71 -7.70 16.16
N GLY A 498 -37.97 -8.94 16.48
CA GLY A 498 -37.94 -10.08 15.55
C GLY A 498 -36.66 -10.93 15.63
N GLY A 499 -35.61 -10.50 16.35
CA GLY A 499 -34.40 -11.28 16.58
C GLY A 499 -33.12 -10.64 16.05
N ALA A 500 -32.04 -11.43 16.00
CA ALA A 500 -30.75 -11.05 15.44
C ALA A 500 -30.58 -11.68 14.05
N PRO A 501 -30.55 -10.92 12.96
CA PRO A 501 -30.41 -11.48 11.63
C PRO A 501 -28.95 -11.91 11.36
N GLU A 502 -28.81 -12.99 10.58
CA GLU A 502 -27.52 -13.49 10.11
C GLU A 502 -27.57 -13.70 8.59
N ALA A 503 -26.50 -13.41 7.92
CA ALA A 503 -26.29 -13.72 6.52
C ALA A 503 -24.95 -14.42 6.33
N THR A 504 -24.94 -15.49 5.54
CA THR A 504 -23.73 -16.22 5.17
C THR A 504 -23.57 -16.21 3.66
N ASN A 505 -22.35 -16.29 3.16
CA ASN A 505 -22.12 -16.44 1.73
C ASN A 505 -20.83 -17.21 1.44
N ASN A 506 -20.82 -17.90 0.31
CA ASN A 506 -19.66 -18.61 -0.23
C ASN A 506 -19.25 -17.99 -1.56
N TYR A 507 -17.95 -17.83 -1.74
CA TYR A 507 -17.37 -17.28 -2.97
C TYR A 507 -16.29 -18.20 -3.51
N VAL A 508 -16.23 -18.31 -4.83
CA VAL A 508 -15.10 -18.92 -5.53
C VAL A 508 -14.58 -17.89 -6.54
N TYR A 509 -13.31 -17.58 -6.43
CA TYR A 509 -12.62 -16.64 -7.31
C TYR A 509 -11.67 -17.39 -8.22
N THR A 510 -11.56 -16.94 -9.47
CA THR A 510 -10.42 -17.25 -10.34
C THR A 510 -9.77 -15.96 -10.81
N SER A 511 -8.46 -15.96 -10.96
CA SER A 511 -7.71 -14.79 -11.41
C SER A 511 -6.62 -15.21 -12.37
N PHE A 512 -6.66 -14.67 -13.59
CA PHE A 512 -5.61 -14.77 -14.59
C PHE A 512 -5.04 -13.38 -14.80
N ARG A 513 -3.74 -13.21 -14.54
CA ARG A 513 -3.07 -11.89 -14.62
C ARG A 513 -1.79 -11.98 -15.43
N TYR A 514 -1.64 -11.02 -16.33
CA TYR A 514 -0.37 -10.69 -16.97
C TYR A 514 0.16 -9.39 -16.35
N TYR A 515 1.26 -9.50 -15.62
CA TYR A 515 1.96 -8.34 -15.05
C TYR A 515 2.93 -7.79 -16.08
N ILE A 516 2.85 -6.49 -16.28
CA ILE A 516 3.73 -5.72 -17.19
C ILE A 516 5.17 -5.79 -16.65
N PRO A 517 6.19 -5.92 -17.52
CA PRO A 517 7.60 -5.98 -17.13
C PRO A 517 8.07 -4.80 -16.31
#